data_3058ef66d2b67141061757c75de1cc24
#
_entry.id   3058ef66d2b67141061757c75de1cc24
#
_cell.length_a   1.000
_cell.length_b   1.000
_cell.length_c   1.000
_cell.angle_alpha   90.00
_cell.angle_beta   90.00
_cell.angle_gamma   90.00
#
_symmetry.space_group_name_H-M   'P 1'
#
loop_
_entity.id
_entity.type
_entity.pdbx_description
1 polymer ?
#
loop_
_entity_poly.entity_id
_entity_poly.type
_entity_poly.pdbx_seq_one_letter_code
_entity_poly.pdbx_strand_id
1 'polypeptide(L)'
;IVILIKFYGKSDVIPFDMVQNMFPDKNKDYVISVGEHDIVLVKEVKPNFEMKEIEKIAKNIADTLSAEFYAKVSIGIGTAVDNIKDLARSFKEAQVAIEVGKVFDTEKNIISYENLGIGRLIYQLPTTLCEMFLSEVFKKGSLESLDRETLMTIQCFFENNLNVSETSRKLFVHRNTLVYRLEKIRKLTGLDL
;
A
#
# COMPACT_ATOMS: atom_id res chain seq x y z
N ILE A 1 -6.31 16.00 -9.58
CA ILE A 1 -5.85 14.83 -8.83
C ILE A 1 -4.40 14.52 -9.18
N VAL A 2 -3.63 14.01 -8.22
CA VAL A 2 -2.25 13.59 -8.43
C VAL A 2 -2.15 12.07 -8.43
N ILE A 3 -1.46 11.53 -9.43
CA ILE A 3 -1.09 10.12 -9.55
C ILE A 3 0.44 10.05 -9.53
N LEU A 4 1.00 9.38 -8.52
CA LEU A 4 2.44 9.16 -8.38
C LEU A 4 2.77 7.77 -8.90
N ILE A 5 3.70 7.69 -9.84
CA ILE A 5 4.21 6.45 -10.42
C ILE A 5 5.64 6.27 -9.94
N LYS A 6 5.88 5.24 -9.15
CA LYS A 6 7.18 4.91 -8.57
C LYS A 6 7.75 3.66 -9.22
N PHE A 7 8.96 3.77 -9.75
CA PHE A 7 9.65 2.68 -10.41
C PHE A 7 10.56 1.92 -9.45
N TYR A 8 10.63 0.59 -9.62
CA TYR A 8 11.55 -0.27 -8.88
C TYR A 8 12.36 -1.10 -9.87
N GLY A 9 13.67 -1.05 -9.77
CA GLY A 9 14.59 -1.80 -10.60
C GLY A 9 15.81 -0.96 -11.01
N LYS A 10 16.79 -1.61 -11.60
CA LYS A 10 18.03 -0.99 -12.10
C LYS A 10 17.89 -0.53 -13.57
N SER A 11 16.74 0.01 -13.94
CA SER A 11 16.61 0.59 -15.28
C SER A 11 17.19 2.01 -15.25
N ASP A 12 18.21 2.25 -16.02
CA ASP A 12 18.83 3.57 -16.19
C ASP A 12 17.95 4.54 -16.98
N VAL A 13 16.79 4.08 -17.46
CA VAL A 13 15.87 4.87 -18.27
C VAL A 13 14.48 4.88 -17.60
N ILE A 14 14.08 6.06 -17.16
CA ILE A 14 12.68 6.30 -16.76
C ILE A 14 11.88 6.49 -18.06
N PRO A 15 10.79 5.73 -18.28
CA PRO A 15 10.00 5.87 -19.49
C PRO A 15 9.07 7.12 -19.44
N PHE A 16 9.68 8.28 -19.18
CA PHE A 16 8.97 9.54 -19.05
C PHE A 16 8.20 9.90 -20.34
N ASP A 17 8.89 9.81 -21.48
CA ASP A 17 8.29 10.15 -22.77
C ASP A 17 7.08 9.26 -23.10
N MET A 18 7.13 8.01 -22.66
CA MET A 18 6.02 7.10 -22.86
C MET A 18 4.81 7.51 -22.03
N VAL A 19 5.00 7.78 -20.75
CA VAL A 19 3.91 8.28 -19.88
C VAL A 19 3.38 9.60 -20.43
N GLN A 20 4.26 10.51 -20.88
CA GLN A 20 3.86 11.78 -21.47
C GLN A 20 3.02 11.59 -22.75
N ASN A 21 3.37 10.62 -23.60
CA ASN A 21 2.64 10.34 -24.84
C ASN A 21 1.25 9.71 -24.59
N MET A 22 1.06 9.06 -23.43
CA MET A 22 -0.28 8.57 -23.02
C MET A 22 -1.24 9.71 -22.69
N PHE A 23 -0.71 10.91 -22.38
CA PHE A 23 -1.48 12.11 -21.99
C PHE A 23 -1.15 13.29 -22.89
N PRO A 24 -1.65 13.31 -24.15
CA PRO A 24 -1.28 14.33 -25.12
C PRO A 24 -1.90 15.71 -24.86
N ASP A 25 -2.98 15.81 -24.09
CA ASP A 25 -3.64 17.09 -23.79
C ASP A 25 -2.91 17.83 -22.65
N LYS A 26 -1.88 18.57 -23.04
CA LYS A 26 -1.06 19.34 -22.11
C LYS A 26 -1.78 20.50 -21.41
N ASN A 27 -3.04 20.78 -21.75
CA ASN A 27 -3.84 21.77 -21.03
C ASN A 27 -4.58 21.17 -19.84
N LYS A 28 -4.75 19.84 -19.81
CA LYS A 28 -5.49 19.12 -18.77
C LYS A 28 -4.63 18.18 -17.95
N ASP A 29 -3.59 17.65 -18.56
CA ASP A 29 -2.78 16.58 -17.98
C ASP A 29 -1.31 16.99 -18.00
N TYR A 30 -0.68 17.04 -16.82
CA TYR A 30 0.72 17.43 -16.68
C TYR A 30 1.52 16.26 -16.17
N VAL A 31 2.49 15.79 -16.95
CA VAL A 31 3.44 14.75 -16.56
C VAL A 31 4.74 15.41 -16.15
N ILE A 32 5.21 15.12 -14.95
CA ILE A 32 6.38 15.75 -14.32
C ILE A 32 7.29 14.65 -13.79
N SER A 33 8.59 14.72 -14.08
CA SER A 33 9.58 13.86 -13.44
C SER A 33 9.97 14.49 -12.10
N VAL A 34 9.87 13.71 -11.02
CA VAL A 34 10.19 14.15 -9.66
C VAL A 34 11.21 13.17 -9.07
N GLY A 35 12.48 13.47 -9.27
CA GLY A 35 13.57 12.58 -8.86
C GLY A 35 13.93 11.53 -9.90
N GLU A 36 14.79 10.58 -9.50
CA GLU A 36 15.40 9.60 -10.42
C GLU A 36 14.46 8.45 -10.82
N HIS A 37 13.43 8.17 -10.03
CA HIS A 37 12.57 7.00 -10.22
C HIS A 37 11.08 7.29 -10.08
N ASP A 38 10.68 8.56 -10.05
CA ASP A 38 9.32 8.96 -9.78
C ASP A 38 8.76 9.86 -10.90
N ILE A 39 7.60 9.50 -11.43
CA ILE A 39 6.82 10.32 -12.37
C ILE A 39 5.51 10.68 -11.68
N VAL A 40 5.13 11.94 -11.81
CA VAL A 40 3.87 12.49 -11.31
C VAL A 40 3.00 12.87 -12.49
N LEU A 41 1.80 12.35 -12.54
CA LEU A 41 0.73 12.80 -13.41
C LEU A 41 -0.23 13.65 -12.60
N VAL A 42 -0.32 14.94 -12.94
CA VAL A 42 -1.39 15.82 -12.47
C VAL A 42 -2.48 15.79 -13.52
N LYS A 43 -3.61 15.20 -13.16
CA LYS A 43 -4.73 15.00 -14.09
C LYS A 43 -5.92 15.87 -13.72
N GLU A 44 -6.47 16.62 -14.71
CA GLU A 44 -7.76 17.27 -14.58
C GLU A 44 -8.87 16.22 -14.50
N VAL A 45 -9.77 16.37 -13.52
CA VAL A 45 -10.96 15.53 -13.37
C VAL A 45 -12.22 16.39 -13.27
N LYS A 46 -13.34 15.84 -13.73
CA LYS A 46 -14.64 16.52 -13.63
C LYS A 46 -15.13 16.46 -12.17
N PRO A 47 -15.99 17.40 -11.72
CA PRO A 47 -16.50 17.39 -10.34
C PRO A 47 -17.17 16.08 -9.90
N ASN A 48 -17.75 15.33 -10.85
CA ASN A 48 -18.46 14.07 -10.57
C ASN A 48 -17.71 12.85 -11.14
N PHE A 49 -16.38 12.89 -11.15
CA PHE A 49 -15.61 11.73 -11.59
C PHE A 49 -15.76 10.55 -10.61
N GLU A 50 -15.68 9.34 -11.11
CA GLU A 50 -15.61 8.13 -10.28
C GLU A 50 -14.16 7.72 -10.07
N MET A 51 -13.79 7.39 -8.83
CA MET A 51 -12.43 6.90 -8.51
C MET A 51 -12.03 5.69 -9.37
N LYS A 52 -13.00 4.84 -9.73
CA LYS A 52 -12.77 3.70 -10.64
C LYS A 52 -12.22 4.09 -12.01
N GLU A 53 -12.55 5.29 -12.52
CA GLU A 53 -12.00 5.78 -13.78
C GLU A 53 -10.51 6.10 -13.62
N ILE A 54 -10.13 6.68 -12.48
CA ILE A 54 -8.74 6.99 -12.17
C ILE A 54 -7.94 5.72 -11.94
N GLU A 55 -8.51 4.73 -11.25
CA GLU A 55 -7.89 3.42 -11.07
C GLU A 55 -7.67 2.70 -12.41
N LYS A 56 -8.60 2.82 -13.36
CA LYS A 56 -8.42 2.31 -14.73
C LYS A 56 -7.25 2.99 -15.44
N ILE A 57 -7.12 4.30 -15.32
CA ILE A 57 -6.00 5.05 -15.90
C ILE A 57 -4.69 4.55 -15.28
N ALA A 58 -4.62 4.45 -13.96
CA ALA A 58 -3.45 3.93 -13.24
C ALA A 58 -3.11 2.51 -13.69
N LYS A 59 -4.12 1.66 -13.89
CA LYS A 59 -3.93 0.30 -14.40
C LYS A 59 -3.36 0.30 -15.82
N ASN A 60 -3.90 1.10 -16.72
CA ASN A 60 -3.37 1.21 -18.08
C ASN A 60 -1.90 1.66 -18.09
N ILE A 61 -1.53 2.62 -17.23
CA ILE A 61 -0.14 3.05 -17.05
C ILE A 61 0.72 1.86 -16.59
N ALA A 62 0.31 1.16 -15.54
CA ALA A 62 1.06 0.04 -14.99
C ALA A 62 1.24 -1.10 -16.00
N ASP A 63 0.17 -1.47 -16.71
CA ASP A 63 0.16 -2.53 -17.70
C ASP A 63 1.08 -2.18 -18.89
N THR A 64 1.02 -0.94 -19.38
CA THR A 64 1.86 -0.44 -20.47
C THR A 64 3.34 -0.45 -20.07
N LEU A 65 3.66 0.08 -18.89
CA LEU A 65 5.05 0.13 -18.40
C LEU A 65 5.61 -1.27 -18.14
N SER A 66 4.78 -2.20 -17.65
CA SER A 66 5.19 -3.59 -17.46
C SER A 66 5.44 -4.32 -18.78
N ALA A 67 4.58 -4.09 -19.78
CA ALA A 67 4.70 -4.75 -21.09
C ALA A 67 5.90 -4.27 -21.90
N GLU A 68 6.14 -2.94 -21.95
CA GLU A 68 7.16 -2.34 -22.81
C GLU A 68 8.55 -2.26 -22.15
N PHE A 69 8.62 -2.10 -20.84
CA PHE A 69 9.87 -1.88 -20.12
C PHE A 69 10.21 -2.97 -19.10
N TYR A 70 9.33 -3.97 -18.93
CA TYR A 70 9.47 -4.96 -17.86
C TYR A 70 9.64 -4.32 -16.48
N ALA A 71 9.13 -3.09 -16.34
CA ALA A 71 9.29 -2.30 -15.13
C ALA A 71 8.27 -2.68 -14.06
N LYS A 72 8.75 -2.93 -12.86
CA LYS A 72 7.88 -3.05 -11.70
C LYS A 72 7.57 -1.65 -11.18
N VAL A 73 6.28 -1.30 -11.14
CA VAL A 73 5.83 0.01 -10.67
C VAL A 73 4.86 -0.12 -9.52
N SER A 74 4.86 0.87 -8.63
CA SER A 74 3.76 1.12 -7.69
C SER A 74 3.16 2.47 -8.00
N ILE A 75 1.84 2.54 -7.99
CA ILE A 75 1.09 3.76 -8.30
C ILE A 75 0.26 4.16 -7.09
N GLY A 76 0.51 5.37 -6.60
CA GLY A 76 -0.29 6.01 -5.56
C GLY A 76 -1.21 7.07 -6.16
N ILE A 77 -2.45 7.09 -5.70
CA ILE A 77 -3.45 8.06 -6.12
C ILE A 77 -3.84 8.91 -4.93
N GLY A 78 -3.61 10.21 -5.01
CA GLY A 78 -4.06 11.19 -4.02
C GLY A 78 -5.54 11.52 -4.14
N THR A 79 -6.03 12.45 -3.33
CA THR A 79 -7.40 12.96 -3.45
C THR A 79 -7.51 14.05 -4.50
N ALA A 80 -8.69 14.23 -5.08
CA ALA A 80 -8.97 15.37 -5.94
C ALA A 80 -8.92 16.68 -5.13
N VAL A 81 -8.45 17.73 -5.77
CA VAL A 81 -8.36 19.07 -5.18
C VAL A 81 -8.91 20.11 -6.16
N ASP A 82 -9.55 21.13 -5.62
CA ASP A 82 -10.17 22.20 -6.42
C ASP A 82 -9.18 23.36 -6.73
N ASN A 83 -8.06 23.40 -6.00
CA ASN A 83 -7.10 24.48 -6.13
C ASN A 83 -5.69 23.94 -6.40
N ILE A 84 -4.97 24.58 -7.32
CA ILE A 84 -3.57 24.27 -7.64
C ILE A 84 -2.67 24.30 -6.39
N LYS A 85 -2.94 25.18 -5.44
CA LYS A 85 -2.17 25.26 -4.18
C LYS A 85 -2.24 23.98 -3.35
N ASP A 86 -3.29 23.20 -3.52
CA ASP A 86 -3.51 21.95 -2.80
C ASP A 86 -2.93 20.71 -3.50
N LEU A 87 -2.34 20.87 -4.69
CA LEU A 87 -1.68 19.77 -5.39
C LEU A 87 -0.56 19.12 -4.58
N ALA A 88 0.16 19.90 -3.78
CA ALA A 88 1.20 19.39 -2.88
C ALA A 88 0.61 18.43 -1.83
N ARG A 89 -0.61 18.69 -1.35
CA ARG A 89 -1.33 17.77 -0.46
C ARG A 89 -1.69 16.48 -1.19
N SER A 90 -2.31 16.57 -2.36
CA SER A 90 -2.67 15.39 -3.17
C SER A 90 -1.43 14.54 -3.53
N PHE A 91 -0.29 15.18 -3.81
CA PHE A 91 0.98 14.49 -4.04
C PHE A 91 1.45 13.73 -2.78
N LYS A 92 1.42 14.38 -1.62
CA LYS A 92 1.79 13.74 -0.34
C LYS A 92 0.87 12.56 0.00
N GLU A 93 -0.42 12.70 -0.27
CA GLU A 93 -1.39 11.62 -0.12
C GLU A 93 -1.08 10.43 -1.04
N ALA A 94 -0.70 10.69 -2.30
CA ALA A 94 -0.26 9.65 -3.23
C ALA A 94 1.02 8.93 -2.75
N GLN A 95 1.97 9.65 -2.15
CA GLN A 95 3.15 9.05 -1.52
C GLN A 95 2.75 8.14 -0.35
N VAL A 96 1.93 8.65 0.57
CA VAL A 96 1.42 7.88 1.71
C VAL A 96 0.66 6.63 1.23
N ALA A 97 -0.11 6.74 0.15
CA ALA A 97 -0.82 5.59 -0.43
C ALA A 97 0.15 4.46 -0.80
N ILE A 98 1.27 4.77 -1.44
CA ILE A 98 2.28 3.76 -1.80
C ILE A 98 2.95 3.19 -0.53
N GLU A 99 3.32 4.02 0.43
CA GLU A 99 4.06 3.58 1.63
C GLU A 99 3.19 2.70 2.52
N VAL A 100 1.97 3.13 2.81
CA VAL A 100 1.01 2.39 3.63
C VAL A 100 0.55 1.13 2.91
N GLY A 101 0.26 1.23 1.62
CA GLY A 101 -0.19 0.10 0.82
C GLY A 101 0.80 -1.06 0.80
N LYS A 102 2.11 -0.79 0.79
CA LYS A 102 3.15 -1.81 0.90
C LYS A 102 3.10 -2.62 2.19
N VAL A 103 2.62 -2.00 3.26
CA VAL A 103 2.53 -2.65 4.58
C VAL A 103 1.27 -3.50 4.70
N PHE A 104 0.13 -2.96 4.23
CA PHE A 104 -1.19 -3.58 4.44
C PHE A 104 -1.67 -4.43 3.27
N ASP A 105 -1.22 -4.16 2.04
CA ASP A 105 -1.68 -4.84 0.83
C ASP A 105 -0.49 -5.05 -0.14
N THR A 106 0.35 -6.01 0.19
CA THR A 106 1.60 -6.29 -0.53
C THR A 106 1.40 -6.78 -1.97
N GLU A 107 0.19 -7.20 -2.32
CA GLU A 107 -0.13 -7.71 -3.66
C GLU A 107 -0.59 -6.61 -4.61
N LYS A 108 -1.13 -5.50 -4.09
CA LYS A 108 -1.57 -4.39 -4.94
C LYS A 108 -0.44 -3.44 -5.25
N ASN A 109 -0.31 -3.14 -6.51
CA ASN A 109 0.62 -2.13 -7.03
C ASN A 109 -0.04 -0.78 -7.34
N ILE A 110 -1.38 -0.68 -7.23
CA ILE A 110 -2.16 0.55 -7.42
C ILE A 110 -2.99 0.79 -6.17
N ILE A 111 -2.73 1.89 -5.49
CA ILE A 111 -3.32 2.19 -4.19
C ILE A 111 -3.84 3.63 -4.18
N SER A 112 -5.13 3.79 -3.86
CA SER A 112 -5.73 5.10 -3.64
C SER A 112 -5.67 5.47 -2.16
N TYR A 113 -5.33 6.72 -1.87
CA TYR A 113 -5.32 7.25 -0.51
C TYR A 113 -6.66 7.12 0.20
N GLU A 114 -7.77 7.29 -0.54
CA GLU A 114 -9.13 7.14 0.02
C GLU A 114 -9.41 5.72 0.50
N ASN A 115 -8.80 4.71 -0.15
CA ASN A 115 -9.02 3.30 0.15
C ASN A 115 -8.13 2.74 1.27
N LEU A 116 -7.23 3.54 1.84
CA LEU A 116 -6.33 3.11 2.92
C LEU A 116 -7.06 2.83 4.24
N GLY A 117 -8.27 3.33 4.41
CA GLY A 117 -9.04 3.13 5.63
C GLY A 117 -8.27 3.56 6.89
N ILE A 118 -8.19 2.66 7.87
CA ILE A 118 -7.49 2.91 9.13
C ILE A 118 -5.96 3.05 8.95
N GLY A 119 -5.39 2.49 7.87
CA GLY A 119 -3.96 2.54 7.61
C GLY A 119 -3.40 3.97 7.56
N ARG A 120 -4.17 4.92 6.99
CA ARG A 120 -3.75 6.35 6.97
C ARG A 120 -3.74 7.00 8.34
N LEU A 121 -4.58 6.54 9.28
CA LEU A 121 -4.59 7.05 10.66
C LEU A 121 -3.36 6.51 11.41
N ILE A 122 -3.10 5.21 11.29
CA ILE A 122 -1.94 4.56 11.91
C ILE A 122 -0.63 5.18 11.41
N TYR A 123 -0.54 5.45 10.11
CA TYR A 123 0.64 6.07 9.50
C TYR A 123 0.93 7.49 10.06
N GLN A 124 -0.10 8.21 10.49
CA GLN A 124 0.05 9.56 11.06
C GLN A 124 0.40 9.57 12.55
N LEU A 125 0.36 8.42 13.22
CA LEU A 125 0.70 8.34 14.64
C LEU A 125 2.21 8.57 14.85
N PRO A 126 2.59 9.33 15.87
CA PRO A 126 3.99 9.44 16.27
C PRO A 126 4.56 8.06 16.63
N THR A 127 5.79 7.78 16.19
CA THR A 127 6.47 6.50 16.47
C THR A 127 6.50 6.18 17.95
N THR A 128 6.75 7.19 18.80
CA THR A 128 6.74 7.05 20.25
C THR A 128 5.40 6.56 20.80
N LEU A 129 4.28 7.01 20.23
CA LEU A 129 2.95 6.54 20.63
C LEU A 129 2.74 5.08 20.21
N CYS A 130 3.21 4.72 19.02
CA CYS A 130 3.16 3.34 18.55
C CYS A 130 3.99 2.41 19.44
N GLU A 131 5.20 2.82 19.82
CA GLU A 131 6.09 2.06 20.72
C GLU A 131 5.46 1.90 22.11
N MET A 132 4.88 2.95 22.68
CA MET A 132 4.16 2.88 23.95
C MET A 132 3.00 1.88 23.86
N PHE A 133 2.16 1.99 22.84
CA PHE A 133 1.04 1.07 22.63
C PHE A 133 1.52 -0.38 22.50
N LEU A 134 2.55 -0.63 21.70
CA LEU A 134 3.12 -1.97 21.54
C LEU A 134 3.65 -2.53 22.85
N SER A 135 4.32 -1.70 23.66
CA SER A 135 4.83 -2.13 24.99
C SER A 135 3.71 -2.46 25.97
N GLU A 136 2.58 -1.76 25.90
CA GLU A 136 1.40 -2.05 26.72
C GLU A 136 0.69 -3.33 26.29
N VAL A 137 0.62 -3.57 24.97
CA VAL A 137 -0.05 -4.75 24.39
C VAL A 137 0.81 -5.99 24.60
N PHE A 138 2.10 -5.93 24.29
CA PHE A 138 3.03 -7.06 24.39
C PHE A 138 3.73 -7.12 25.76
N LYS A 139 2.97 -7.36 26.82
CA LYS A 139 3.47 -7.36 28.21
C LYS A 139 4.58 -8.39 28.51
N LYS A 140 4.68 -9.47 27.73
CA LYS A 140 5.60 -10.61 28.00
C LYS A 140 6.71 -10.78 26.97
N GLY A 141 6.71 -10.04 25.88
CA GLY A 141 7.75 -10.16 24.86
C GLY A 141 7.64 -9.04 23.85
N SER A 142 8.75 -8.70 23.18
CA SER A 142 8.73 -7.74 22.10
C SER A 142 8.23 -8.39 20.80
N LEU A 143 7.65 -7.60 19.93
CA LEU A 143 7.25 -8.03 18.58
C LEU A 143 8.45 -8.61 17.79
N GLU A 144 9.64 -8.09 18.05
CA GLU A 144 10.92 -8.53 17.47
C GLU A 144 11.32 -9.96 17.87
N SER A 145 10.76 -10.47 18.99
CA SER A 145 10.99 -11.86 19.42
C SER A 145 10.14 -12.88 18.68
N LEU A 146 9.17 -12.44 17.87
CA LEU A 146 8.30 -13.32 17.09
C LEU A 146 8.99 -13.73 15.79
N ASP A 147 9.10 -15.04 15.59
CA ASP A 147 9.63 -15.58 14.35
C ASP A 147 8.63 -15.37 13.19
N ARG A 148 9.14 -15.49 11.95
CA ARG A 148 8.35 -15.27 10.72
C ARG A 148 7.14 -16.21 10.65
N GLU A 149 7.27 -17.44 11.13
CA GLU A 149 6.18 -18.41 11.13
C GLU A 149 5.04 -17.97 12.05
N THR A 150 5.39 -17.45 13.22
CA THR A 150 4.44 -16.90 14.19
C THR A 150 3.70 -15.69 13.62
N LEU A 151 4.41 -14.74 13.01
CA LEU A 151 3.80 -13.57 12.36
C LEU A 151 2.86 -13.97 11.21
N MET A 152 3.28 -14.90 10.35
CA MET A 152 2.41 -15.43 9.28
C MET A 152 1.16 -16.12 9.83
N THR A 153 1.30 -16.84 10.96
CA THR A 153 0.16 -17.51 11.60
C THR A 153 -0.84 -16.48 12.13
N ILE A 154 -0.36 -15.43 12.78
CA ILE A 154 -1.19 -14.33 13.29
C ILE A 154 -1.92 -13.66 12.13
N GLN A 155 -1.18 -13.23 11.09
CA GLN A 155 -1.74 -12.55 9.93
C GLN A 155 -2.83 -13.41 9.27
N CYS A 156 -2.52 -14.66 8.95
CA CYS A 156 -3.46 -15.57 8.30
C CYS A 156 -4.70 -15.83 9.16
N PHE A 157 -4.55 -15.85 10.50
CA PHE A 157 -5.67 -16.05 11.42
C PHE A 157 -6.62 -14.85 11.39
N PHE A 158 -6.11 -13.62 11.41
CA PHE A 158 -6.94 -12.41 11.27
C PHE A 158 -7.60 -12.31 9.88
N GLU A 159 -6.87 -12.58 8.81
CA GLU A 159 -7.41 -12.57 7.43
C GLU A 159 -8.55 -13.56 7.21
N ASN A 160 -8.59 -14.63 8.02
CA ASN A 160 -9.67 -15.62 7.98
C ASN A 160 -10.69 -15.43 9.12
N ASN A 161 -10.87 -14.21 9.60
CA ASN A 161 -11.85 -13.86 10.63
C ASN A 161 -11.76 -14.74 11.88
N LEU A 162 -10.56 -15.04 12.34
CA LEU A 162 -10.28 -15.88 13.51
C LEU A 162 -10.82 -17.32 13.39
N ASN A 163 -11.02 -17.81 12.17
CA ASN A 163 -11.52 -19.15 11.91
C ASN A 163 -10.38 -20.17 11.84
N VAL A 164 -10.26 -20.99 12.88
CA VAL A 164 -9.21 -22.03 12.99
C VAL A 164 -9.22 -22.99 11.80
N SER A 165 -10.40 -23.41 11.31
CA SER A 165 -10.49 -24.40 10.23
C SER A 165 -10.05 -23.82 8.88
N GLU A 166 -10.43 -22.58 8.57
CA GLU A 166 -10.01 -21.90 7.34
C GLU A 166 -8.53 -21.58 7.38
N THR A 167 -8.05 -21.06 8.50
CA THR A 167 -6.63 -20.73 8.69
C THR A 167 -5.73 -21.95 8.56
N SER A 168 -6.13 -23.09 9.16
CA SER A 168 -5.35 -24.33 9.06
C SER A 168 -5.24 -24.83 7.62
N ARG A 169 -6.31 -24.70 6.82
CA ARG A 169 -6.30 -25.04 5.40
C ARG A 169 -5.38 -24.13 4.60
N LYS A 170 -5.46 -22.80 4.84
CA LYS A 170 -4.60 -21.82 4.14
C LYS A 170 -3.13 -21.96 4.48
N LEU A 171 -2.81 -22.30 5.72
CA LEU A 171 -1.42 -22.53 6.16
C LEU A 171 -0.93 -23.95 5.84
N PHE A 172 -1.77 -24.79 5.24
CA PHE A 172 -1.45 -26.21 4.93
C PHE A 172 -1.00 -27.01 6.17
N VAL A 173 -1.60 -26.73 7.33
CA VAL A 173 -1.29 -27.43 8.59
C VAL A 173 -2.53 -28.13 9.15
N HIS A 174 -2.31 -29.17 9.97
CA HIS A 174 -3.42 -29.81 10.69
C HIS A 174 -4.01 -28.84 11.72
N ARG A 175 -5.32 -28.91 11.95
CA ARG A 175 -6.03 -28.05 12.91
C ARG A 175 -5.36 -28.02 14.30
N ASN A 176 -4.94 -29.19 14.81
CA ASN A 176 -4.30 -29.27 16.11
C ASN A 176 -2.94 -28.55 16.15
N THR A 177 -2.21 -28.57 15.03
CA THR A 177 -0.95 -27.82 14.89
C THR A 177 -1.21 -26.30 14.95
N LEU A 178 -2.27 -25.84 14.33
CA LEU A 178 -2.65 -24.42 14.41
C LEU A 178 -3.04 -24.03 15.84
N VAL A 179 -3.86 -24.83 16.51
CA VAL A 179 -4.24 -24.59 17.92
C VAL A 179 -2.99 -24.51 18.80
N TYR A 180 -2.04 -25.43 18.63
CA TYR A 180 -0.76 -25.40 19.36
C TYR A 180 0.03 -24.10 19.07
N ARG A 181 0.06 -23.64 17.79
CA ARG A 181 0.72 -22.38 17.43
C ARG A 181 0.04 -21.18 18.10
N LEU A 182 -1.29 -21.12 18.11
CA LEU A 182 -2.06 -20.06 18.77
C LEU A 182 -1.80 -20.05 20.29
N GLU A 183 -1.75 -21.21 20.93
CA GLU A 183 -1.37 -21.30 22.36
C GLU A 183 0.08 -20.85 22.61
N LYS A 184 1.01 -21.18 21.71
CA LYS A 184 2.39 -20.69 21.77
C LYS A 184 2.42 -19.16 21.67
N ILE A 185 1.66 -18.58 20.73
CA ILE A 185 1.53 -17.13 20.54
C ILE A 185 1.01 -16.49 21.83
N ARG A 186 -0.06 -17.02 22.41
CA ARG A 186 -0.63 -16.54 23.67
C ARG A 186 0.40 -16.55 24.81
N LYS A 187 1.22 -17.59 24.91
CA LYS A 187 2.28 -17.67 25.92
C LYS A 187 3.39 -16.64 25.71
N LEU A 188 3.77 -16.39 24.46
CA LEU A 188 4.83 -15.45 24.09
C LEU A 188 4.40 -14.00 24.23
N THR A 189 3.18 -13.67 23.78
CA THR A 189 2.70 -12.28 23.71
C THR A 189 1.85 -11.89 24.93
N GLY A 190 1.21 -12.85 25.57
CA GLY A 190 0.20 -12.61 26.59
C GLY A 190 -1.18 -12.23 26.02
N LEU A 191 -1.33 -12.24 24.67
CA LEU A 191 -2.57 -11.93 23.96
C LEU A 191 -3.40 -13.20 23.76
N ASP A 192 -4.70 -13.11 24.00
CA ASP A 192 -5.68 -14.15 23.67
C ASP A 192 -6.29 -13.80 22.33
N LEU A 193 -5.93 -14.58 21.30
CA LEU A 193 -6.32 -14.36 19.91
C LEU A 193 -7.64 -15.08 19.58
#